data_5ba36d4c9f2d95eae96b6d8eb91ddb64
#
_entry.id   5ba36d4c9f2d95eae96b6d8eb91ddb64
#
_cell.length_a   1.000
_cell.length_b   1.000
_cell.length_c   1.000
_cell.angle_alpha   90.00
_cell.angle_beta   90.00
_cell.angle_gamma   90.00
#
_symmetry.space_group_name_H-M   'P 1'
#
loop_
_entity.id
_entity.type
_entity.pdbx_description
1 polymer ?
#
loop_
_entity_poly.entity_id
_entity_poly.type
_entity_poly.pdbx_seq_one_letter_code
_entity_poly.pdbx_strand_id
1 'polypeptide(L)'
;MMAVSSALFCSGIGAVLAGKAEVSDQINNIVSGSQTRDADVFLDVPEIAENGNQVKVAFEIESPMSDADFVKEVYILADGNPAPNVAKFNFTPYSGECFASTRMRLSKTQDVYLIAKFSDDTHSITQSTIVYPFFLSILLFNTNL
;
A
#
# COMPACT_ATOMS: atom_id res chain seq x y z
N MET A 1 44.83 28.05 6.75
CA MET A 1 43.78 27.66 7.70
C MET A 1 42.79 26.76 6.94
N MET A 2 42.87 25.47 7.16
CA MET A 2 41.98 24.50 6.52
C MET A 2 40.81 24.19 7.47
N ALA A 3 39.59 24.47 7.02
CA ALA A 3 38.37 24.06 7.68
C ALA A 3 38.03 22.64 7.23
N VAL A 4 38.11 21.69 8.14
CA VAL A 4 37.66 20.30 7.91
C VAL A 4 36.15 20.28 8.15
N SER A 5 35.39 20.17 7.07
CA SER A 5 33.96 19.94 7.12
C SER A 5 33.70 18.45 7.41
N SER A 6 33.27 18.14 8.60
CA SER A 6 32.85 16.82 9.02
C SER A 6 31.42 16.59 8.53
N ALA A 7 31.25 15.89 7.40
CA ALA A 7 29.95 15.45 6.94
C ALA A 7 29.51 14.23 7.75
N LEU A 8 28.56 14.44 8.65
CA LEU A 8 27.91 13.37 9.38
C LEU A 8 26.87 12.69 8.46
N PHE A 9 27.22 11.50 7.97
CA PHE A 9 26.28 10.66 7.20
C PHE A 9 25.28 10.01 8.15
N CYS A 10 24.07 10.56 8.20
CA CYS A 10 22.93 9.96 8.88
C CYS A 10 22.08 9.22 7.83
N SER A 11 22.54 8.03 7.40
CA SER A 11 21.97 7.31 6.24
C SER A 11 20.79 6.38 6.54
N GLY A 12 20.32 6.27 7.78
CA GLY A 12 19.34 5.23 8.15
C GLY A 12 17.89 5.71 8.26
N ILE A 13 17.68 6.96 8.64
CA ILE A 13 16.34 7.49 8.96
C ILE A 13 15.68 8.13 7.73
N GLY A 14 16.46 8.61 6.79
CA GLY A 14 15.96 9.30 5.60
C GLY A 14 15.15 8.43 4.64
N ALA A 15 15.51 7.15 4.49
CA ALA A 15 14.83 6.26 3.54
C ALA A 15 13.41 5.86 3.97
N VAL A 16 13.16 5.69 5.27
CA VAL A 16 11.81 5.36 5.78
C VAL A 16 10.89 6.57 5.70
N LEU A 17 11.40 7.75 5.98
CA LEU A 17 10.65 9.00 5.87
C LEU A 17 10.35 9.36 4.41
N ALA A 18 11.27 9.06 3.48
CA ALA A 18 11.08 9.29 2.05
C ALA A 18 9.94 8.43 1.48
N GLY A 19 9.85 7.15 1.83
CA GLY A 19 8.78 6.27 1.35
C GLY A 19 7.38 6.72 1.81
N LYS A 20 7.25 7.11 3.08
CA LYS A 20 5.98 7.66 3.60
C LYS A 20 5.59 8.99 2.95
N ALA A 21 6.55 9.88 2.73
CA ALA A 21 6.31 11.14 2.04
C ALA A 21 5.87 10.93 0.59
N GLU A 22 6.52 10.01 -0.12
CA GLU A 22 6.18 9.66 -1.50
C GLU A 22 4.78 9.06 -1.62
N VAL A 23 4.39 8.17 -0.70
CA VAL A 23 3.03 7.62 -0.65
C VAL A 23 2.02 8.72 -0.33
N SER A 24 2.31 9.62 0.60
CA SER A 24 1.43 10.75 0.92
C SER A 24 1.21 11.67 -0.28
N ASP A 25 2.26 11.96 -1.04
CA ASP A 25 2.16 12.77 -2.27
C ASP A 25 1.32 12.06 -3.33
N GLN A 26 1.48 10.75 -3.48
CA GLN A 26 0.66 9.96 -4.40
C GLN A 26 -0.80 9.89 -3.97
N ILE A 27 -1.08 9.68 -2.68
CA ILE A 27 -2.44 9.74 -2.15
C ILE A 27 -3.07 11.10 -2.47
N ASN A 28 -2.38 12.20 -2.17
CA ASN A 28 -2.85 13.55 -2.44
C ASN A 28 -3.15 13.76 -3.93
N ASN A 29 -2.31 13.23 -4.82
CA ASN A 29 -2.54 13.31 -6.26
C ASN A 29 -3.77 12.50 -6.72
N ILE A 30 -3.96 11.30 -6.16
CA ILE A 30 -5.09 10.42 -6.49
C ILE A 30 -6.40 11.03 -6.00
N VAL A 31 -6.44 11.59 -4.78
CA VAL A 31 -7.65 12.11 -4.15
C VAL A 31 -7.88 13.60 -4.41
N SER A 32 -6.99 14.25 -5.16
CA SER A 32 -7.02 15.70 -5.38
C SER A 32 -8.41 16.21 -5.77
N GLY A 33 -8.95 17.09 -4.94
CA GLY A 33 -10.26 17.71 -5.16
C GLY A 33 -11.47 16.84 -4.86
N SER A 34 -11.30 15.58 -4.48
CA SER A 34 -12.40 14.68 -4.16
C SER A 34 -12.75 14.71 -2.67
N GLN A 35 -14.03 14.46 -2.36
CA GLN A 35 -14.51 14.36 -0.98
C GLN A 35 -14.36 12.93 -0.45
N THR A 36 -14.12 12.80 0.85
CA THR A 36 -14.10 11.48 1.50
C THR A 36 -15.51 10.92 1.59
N ARG A 37 -15.66 9.66 1.22
CA ARG A 37 -16.88 8.87 1.37
C ARG A 37 -16.66 7.80 2.44
N ASP A 38 -17.62 7.65 3.33
CA ASP A 38 -17.67 6.50 4.24
C ASP A 38 -18.21 5.29 3.45
N ALA A 39 -17.37 4.29 3.28
CA ALA A 39 -17.70 3.07 2.54
C ALA A 39 -17.10 1.86 3.26
N ASP A 40 -17.79 0.74 3.22
CA ASP A 40 -17.30 -0.51 3.77
C ASP A 40 -16.23 -1.10 2.86
N VAL A 41 -14.98 -0.87 3.26
CA VAL A 41 -13.78 -1.30 2.53
C VAL A 41 -13.05 -2.34 3.38
N PHE A 42 -13.00 -3.56 2.88
CA PHE A 42 -12.28 -4.67 3.50
C PHE A 42 -10.94 -4.87 2.79
N LEU A 43 -9.85 -4.70 3.53
CA LEU A 43 -8.49 -4.97 3.07
C LEU A 43 -7.98 -6.23 3.79
N ASP A 44 -7.84 -7.32 3.05
CA ASP A 44 -7.34 -8.61 3.52
C ASP A 44 -5.86 -8.74 3.21
N VAL A 45 -5.04 -8.52 4.23
CA VAL A 45 -3.59 -8.70 4.22
C VAL A 45 -3.16 -9.46 5.48
N PRO A 46 -2.11 -10.29 5.43
CA PRO A 46 -1.60 -10.95 6.62
C PRO A 46 -1.00 -9.93 7.59
N GLU A 47 -1.25 -10.08 8.88
CA GLU A 47 -0.60 -9.27 9.92
C GLU A 47 0.92 -9.50 9.93
N ILE A 48 1.33 -10.75 9.68
CA ILE A 48 2.74 -11.17 9.64
C ILE A 48 3.00 -11.87 8.31
N ALA A 49 3.95 -11.37 7.54
CA ALA A 49 4.38 -11.99 6.30
C ALA A 49 5.50 -13.01 6.58
N GLU A 50 5.17 -14.30 6.58
CA GLU A 50 6.16 -15.38 6.71
C GLU A 50 7.08 -15.46 5.50
N ASN A 51 6.56 -15.16 4.32
CA ASN A 51 7.32 -15.11 3.07
C ASN A 51 7.09 -13.76 2.37
N GLY A 52 8.06 -12.86 2.49
CA GLY A 52 8.01 -11.53 1.88
C GLY A 52 8.01 -11.52 0.35
N ASN A 53 8.34 -12.63 -0.31
CA ASN A 53 8.37 -12.68 -1.78
C ASN A 53 6.97 -12.76 -2.43
N GLN A 54 5.98 -13.27 -1.69
CA GLN A 54 4.62 -13.48 -2.21
C GLN A 54 3.58 -13.24 -1.11
N VAL A 55 3.36 -11.99 -0.79
CA VAL A 55 2.34 -11.59 0.18
C VAL A 55 1.02 -11.35 -0.54
N LYS A 56 -0.02 -12.08 -0.13
CA LYS A 56 -1.37 -11.88 -0.67
C LYS A 56 -1.93 -10.54 -0.20
N VAL A 57 -2.49 -9.79 -1.12
CA VAL A 57 -3.28 -8.59 -0.86
C VAL A 57 -4.61 -8.77 -1.58
N ALA A 58 -5.68 -8.83 -0.85
CA ALA A 58 -7.03 -8.89 -1.40
C ALA A 58 -7.88 -7.76 -0.81
N PHE A 59 -8.88 -7.36 -1.53
CA PHE A 59 -9.84 -6.37 -1.05
C PHE A 59 -11.24 -6.68 -1.57
N GLU A 60 -12.20 -6.20 -0.81
CA GLU A 60 -13.61 -6.18 -1.15
C GLU A 60 -14.19 -4.83 -0.74
N ILE A 61 -14.97 -4.23 -1.61
CA ILE A 61 -15.61 -2.94 -1.35
C ILE A 61 -17.11 -3.10 -1.61
N GLU A 62 -17.90 -2.87 -0.57
CA GLU A 62 -19.34 -2.88 -0.72
C GLU A 62 -19.79 -1.70 -1.58
N SER A 63 -20.35 -2.01 -2.72
CA SER A 63 -20.90 -1.04 -3.67
C SER A 63 -22.03 -1.67 -4.46
N PRO A 64 -23.08 -0.91 -4.79
CA PRO A 64 -24.17 -1.39 -5.63
C PRO A 64 -23.72 -1.84 -7.01
N MET A 65 -22.56 -1.37 -7.48
CA MET A 65 -22.02 -1.64 -8.82
C MET A 65 -23.08 -1.43 -9.90
N SER A 66 -23.81 -0.32 -9.78
CA SER A 66 -24.82 0.12 -10.74
C SER A 66 -24.30 1.28 -11.59
N ASP A 67 -24.97 1.58 -12.71
CA ASP A 67 -24.60 2.72 -13.55
C ASP A 67 -24.60 4.06 -12.81
N ALA A 68 -25.40 4.17 -11.74
CA ALA A 68 -25.51 5.38 -10.94
C ALA A 68 -24.44 5.46 -9.84
N ASP A 69 -24.05 4.31 -9.26
CA ASP A 69 -23.07 4.26 -8.16
C ASP A 69 -22.22 2.98 -8.24
N PHE A 70 -20.95 3.14 -8.51
CA PHE A 70 -19.99 2.06 -8.60
C PHE A 70 -18.57 2.51 -8.21
N VAL A 71 -17.72 1.56 -7.85
CA VAL A 71 -16.29 1.79 -7.68
C VAL A 71 -15.64 1.85 -9.06
N LYS A 72 -14.98 2.94 -9.35
CA LYS A 72 -14.34 3.20 -10.65
C LYS A 72 -12.90 2.73 -10.71
N GLU A 73 -12.13 3.07 -9.68
CA GLU A 73 -10.71 2.76 -9.59
C GLU A 73 -10.33 2.38 -8.16
N VAL A 74 -9.44 1.41 -8.04
CA VAL A 74 -8.84 1.03 -6.76
C VAL A 74 -7.32 1.04 -6.91
N TYR A 75 -6.65 1.72 -5.99
CA TYR A 75 -5.19 1.79 -5.93
C TYR A 75 -4.68 1.10 -4.67
N ILE A 76 -3.62 0.34 -4.82
CA ILE A 76 -2.87 -0.25 -3.72
C ILE A 76 -1.48 0.37 -3.70
N LEU A 77 -1.14 1.00 -2.58
CA LEU A 77 0.17 1.62 -2.33
C LEU A 77 0.84 0.96 -1.13
N ALA A 78 2.17 0.97 -1.11
CA ALA A 78 2.97 0.44 -0.02
C ALA A 78 4.18 1.35 0.25
N ASP A 79 4.37 1.76 1.51
CA ASP A 79 5.36 2.78 1.87
C ASP A 79 6.79 2.25 2.11
N GLY A 80 6.95 0.94 2.15
CA GLY A 80 8.25 0.30 2.37
C GLY A 80 8.90 -0.27 1.12
N ASN A 81 8.21 -0.29 -0.01
CA ASN A 81 8.75 -0.77 -1.27
C ASN A 81 9.49 0.35 -2.04
N PRO A 82 10.49 0.00 -2.86
CA PRO A 82 11.19 0.98 -3.70
C PRO A 82 10.27 1.75 -4.65
N ALA A 83 9.19 1.11 -5.11
CA ALA A 83 8.10 1.74 -5.85
C ALA A 83 6.82 1.62 -5.02
N PRO A 84 6.21 2.73 -4.61
CA PRO A 84 5.04 2.69 -3.74
C PRO A 84 3.79 2.15 -4.44
N ASN A 85 3.67 2.32 -5.74
CA ASN A 85 2.54 1.79 -6.52
C ASN A 85 2.63 0.27 -6.66
N VAL A 86 1.74 -0.45 -5.98
CA VAL A 86 1.66 -1.92 -6.06
C VAL A 86 0.76 -2.36 -7.20
N ALA A 87 -0.46 -1.83 -7.24
CA ALA A 87 -1.45 -2.18 -8.27
C ALA A 87 -2.51 -1.09 -8.44
N LYS A 88 -3.10 -1.07 -9.62
CA LYS A 88 -4.29 -0.28 -9.94
C LYS A 88 -5.31 -1.20 -10.61
N PHE A 89 -6.54 -1.17 -10.14
CA PHE A 89 -7.68 -1.89 -10.71
C PHE A 89 -8.71 -0.90 -11.22
N ASN A 90 -9.28 -1.21 -12.38
CA ASN A 90 -10.40 -0.44 -12.95
C ASN A 90 -11.62 -1.34 -12.98
N PHE A 91 -12.72 -0.82 -12.47
CA PHE A 91 -14.01 -1.50 -12.43
C PHE A 91 -15.05 -0.74 -13.28
N THR A 92 -16.07 -1.45 -13.65
CA THR A 92 -17.25 -0.92 -14.33
C THR A 92 -18.50 -1.49 -13.67
N PRO A 93 -19.69 -0.94 -13.91
CA PRO A 93 -20.94 -1.52 -13.41
C PRO A 93 -21.11 -2.99 -13.82
N TYR A 94 -20.56 -3.39 -14.95
CA TYR A 94 -20.61 -4.78 -15.45
C TYR A 94 -19.71 -5.75 -14.69
N SER A 95 -18.84 -5.25 -13.81
CA SER A 95 -17.97 -6.10 -12.96
C SER A 95 -18.79 -6.88 -11.92
N GLY A 96 -19.98 -6.42 -11.58
CA GLY A 96 -20.90 -7.05 -10.63
C GLY A 96 -20.50 -6.85 -9.18
N GLU A 97 -19.25 -7.16 -8.83
CA GLU A 97 -18.69 -7.01 -7.50
C GLU A 97 -17.36 -6.27 -7.57
N CYS A 98 -17.04 -5.48 -6.54
CA CYS A 98 -15.75 -4.82 -6.42
C CYS A 98 -14.83 -5.63 -5.53
N PHE A 99 -14.28 -6.70 -6.08
CA PHE A 99 -13.35 -7.59 -5.44
C PHE A 99 -12.16 -7.86 -6.36
N ALA A 100 -10.95 -7.86 -5.77
CA ALA A 100 -9.77 -8.36 -6.46
C ALA A 100 -8.72 -8.85 -5.47
N SER A 101 -7.81 -9.68 -5.95
CA SER A 101 -6.65 -10.09 -5.19
C SER A 101 -5.40 -10.08 -6.05
N THR A 102 -4.29 -9.71 -5.43
CA THR A 102 -2.98 -9.71 -6.05
C THR A 102 -1.93 -10.21 -5.06
N ARG A 103 -0.71 -10.31 -5.52
CA ARG A 103 0.44 -10.60 -4.66
C ARG A 103 1.47 -9.53 -4.82
N MET A 104 2.07 -9.13 -3.70
CA MET A 104 3.15 -8.16 -3.68
C MET A 104 4.40 -8.75 -3.05
N ARG A 105 5.52 -8.13 -3.36
CA ARG A 105 6.76 -8.38 -2.65
C ARG A 105 6.89 -7.39 -1.51
N LEU A 106 7.27 -7.89 -0.34
CA LEU A 106 7.48 -7.12 0.87
C LEU A 106 8.98 -7.11 1.19
N SER A 107 9.60 -5.96 1.19
CA SER A 107 11.03 -5.84 1.50
C SER A 107 11.30 -5.63 3.00
N LYS A 108 10.33 -5.13 3.73
CA LYS A 108 10.38 -4.83 5.18
C LYS A 108 8.98 -4.66 5.73
N THR A 109 8.85 -4.55 7.05
CA THR A 109 7.61 -4.10 7.71
C THR A 109 7.16 -2.76 7.13
N GLN A 110 5.92 -2.66 6.72
CA GLN A 110 5.38 -1.47 6.04
C GLN A 110 3.87 -1.38 6.12
N ASP A 111 3.36 -0.20 5.82
CA ASP A 111 1.94 0.06 5.69
C ASP A 111 1.50 -0.10 4.23
N VAL A 112 0.35 -0.75 4.05
CA VAL A 112 -0.33 -0.90 2.77
C VAL A 112 -1.59 -0.06 2.80
N TYR A 113 -1.77 0.77 1.79
CA TYR A 113 -2.89 1.69 1.63
C TYR A 113 -3.76 1.24 0.48
N LEU A 114 -5.05 1.23 0.69
CA LEU A 114 -6.05 1.02 -0.33
C LEU A 114 -6.86 2.30 -0.52
N ILE A 115 -6.94 2.78 -1.74
CA ILE A 115 -7.71 3.97 -2.10
C ILE A 115 -8.75 3.55 -3.13
N ALA A 116 -10.01 3.70 -2.78
CA ALA A 116 -11.13 3.48 -3.69
C ALA A 116 -11.67 4.81 -4.19
N LYS A 117 -11.83 4.94 -5.51
CA LYS A 117 -12.51 6.08 -6.14
C LYS A 117 -13.85 5.62 -6.72
N PHE A 118 -14.88 6.37 -6.42
CA PHE A 118 -16.24 6.10 -6.85
C PHE A 118 -16.63 6.89 -8.10
N SER A 119 -17.74 6.52 -8.71
CA SER A 119 -18.25 7.16 -9.93
C SER A 119 -18.68 8.61 -9.73
N ASP A 120 -19.00 9.02 -8.51
CA ASP A 120 -19.34 10.39 -8.11
C ASP A 120 -18.11 11.25 -7.75
N ASP A 121 -16.90 10.78 -8.07
CA ASP A 121 -15.61 11.39 -7.74
C ASP A 121 -15.32 11.53 -6.23
N THR A 122 -16.02 10.78 -5.39
CA THR A 122 -15.65 10.61 -3.98
C THR A 122 -14.61 9.52 -3.82
N HIS A 123 -13.95 9.47 -2.66
CA HIS A 123 -12.97 8.43 -2.35
C HIS A 123 -13.10 7.89 -0.93
N SER A 124 -12.61 6.68 -0.73
CA SER A 124 -12.40 6.06 0.58
C SER A 124 -10.98 5.55 0.68
N ILE A 125 -10.35 5.68 1.86
CA ILE A 125 -8.99 5.22 2.12
C ILE A 125 -9.00 4.32 3.34
N THR A 126 -8.36 3.16 3.22
CA THR A 126 -8.05 2.30 4.36
C THR A 126 -6.58 1.90 4.33
N GLN A 127 -6.03 1.55 5.49
CA GLN A 127 -4.65 1.09 5.59
C GLN A 127 -4.54 -0.09 6.54
N SER A 128 -3.51 -0.90 6.33
CA SER A 128 -3.12 -1.99 7.21
C SER A 128 -1.61 -2.15 7.26
N THR A 129 -1.08 -2.46 8.43
CA THR A 129 0.35 -2.72 8.62
C THR A 129 0.64 -4.20 8.42
N ILE A 130 1.67 -4.52 7.63
CA ILE A 130 2.19 -5.88 7.49
C ILE A 130 3.56 -5.93 8.14
N VAL A 131 3.70 -6.78 9.15
CA VAL A 131 4.96 -7.03 9.84
C VAL A 131 5.77 -8.07 9.07
N TYR A 132 7.00 -7.71 8.71
CA TYR A 132 7.99 -8.65 8.18
C TYR A 132 9.04 -8.93 9.24
N PRO A 133 9.00 -10.10 9.93
CA PRO A 133 9.91 -10.40 11.02
C PRO A 133 11.31 -10.63 10.51
N PHE A 134 12.21 -9.72 10.80
CA PHE A 134 13.61 -9.81 10.41
C PHE A 134 14.30 -11.06 10.97
N PHE A 135 13.82 -11.59 12.10
CA PHE A 135 14.40 -12.78 12.76
C PHE A 135 14.19 -14.09 12.00
N LEU A 136 13.14 -14.23 11.19
CA LEU A 136 12.93 -15.44 10.38
C LEU A 136 14.02 -15.60 9.32
N SER A 137 14.55 -14.52 8.82
CA SER A 137 15.62 -14.51 7.82
C SER A 137 16.94 -15.08 8.39
N ILE A 138 17.22 -14.83 9.67
CA ILE A 138 18.43 -15.30 10.34
C ILE A 138 18.34 -16.79 10.69
N LEU A 139 17.15 -17.29 11.07
CA LEU A 139 16.93 -18.70 11.39
C LEU A 139 17.06 -19.60 10.17
N LEU A 140 16.64 -19.15 8.98
CA LEU A 140 16.77 -19.91 7.75
C LEU A 140 18.21 -20.00 7.24
N PHE A 141 19.08 -19.06 7.60
CA PHE A 141 20.52 -19.13 7.29
C PHE A 141 21.32 -20.03 8.25
N ASN A 142 20.78 -20.33 9.44
CA ASN A 142 21.49 -21.12 10.45
C ASN A 142 21.14 -22.62 10.42
N THR A 143 20.23 -23.07 9.56
CA THR A 143 19.87 -24.50 9.44
C THR A 143 20.63 -25.25 8.35
N ASN A 144 21.60 -24.61 7.70
CA ASN A 144 22.49 -25.24 6.71
C ASN A 144 23.92 -25.45 7.23
N LEU A 145 24.05 -25.80 8.48
CA LEU A 145 25.31 -26.35 9.02
C LEU A 145 25.18 -27.84 9.32
#